data_6a99f0537ae7eb4a6e6b04f8c66f0f24
#
_entry.id   6a99f0537ae7eb4a6e6b04f8c66f0f24
#
_cell.length_a   1.000
_cell.length_b   1.000
_cell.length_c   1.000
_cell.angle_alpha   90.00
_cell.angle_beta   90.00
_cell.angle_gamma   90.00
#
_symmetry.space_group_name_H-M   'P 1'
#
loop_
_entity.id
_entity.type
_entity.pdbx_description
1 polymer ?
#
loop_
_entity_poly.entity_id
_entity_poly.type
_entity_poly.pdbx_seq_one_letter_code
_entity_poly.pdbx_strand_id
1 'polypeptide(L)' 'MIDFDSIWHTQDEIRTVVNAVLGECIWNLAYDESRSAIVLELTVSLEEDAISDLCCQLPIPADYDGVGSRGTKFVFYL' A
#
# COMPACT_ATOMS: atom_id res chain seq x y z
N MET A 1 -16.68 8.93 -12.41
CA MET A 1 -16.93 9.46 -11.05
C MET A 1 -16.16 8.65 -10.05
N ILE A 2 -15.45 9.31 -9.14
CA ILE A 2 -14.66 8.63 -8.11
C ILE A 2 -15.59 8.24 -6.95
N ASP A 3 -15.51 6.97 -6.54
CA ASP A 3 -16.25 6.46 -5.40
C ASP A 3 -15.34 6.44 -4.18
N PHE A 4 -15.42 7.48 -3.34
CA PHE A 4 -14.58 7.60 -2.16
C PHE A 4 -14.85 6.50 -1.13
N ASP A 5 -16.05 5.98 -1.05
CA ASP A 5 -16.36 4.89 -0.12
C ASP A 5 -15.60 3.61 -0.53
N SER A 6 -15.54 3.31 -1.82
CA SER A 6 -14.76 2.18 -2.32
C SER A 6 -13.26 2.38 -2.08
N ILE A 7 -12.76 3.60 -2.26
CA ILE A 7 -11.36 3.92 -2.01
C ILE A 7 -11.03 3.71 -0.54
N TRP A 8 -11.84 4.21 0.37
CA TRP A 8 -11.63 4.05 1.81
C TRP A 8 -11.70 2.59 2.24
N HIS A 9 -12.65 1.85 1.67
CA HIS A 9 -12.77 0.41 1.94
C HIS A 9 -11.50 -0.33 1.50
N THR A 10 -10.99 -0.01 0.32
CA THR A 10 -9.76 -0.60 -0.19
C THR A 10 -8.57 -0.23 0.68
N GLN A 11 -8.48 1.03 1.14
CA GLN A 11 -7.43 1.45 2.06
C GLN A 11 -7.48 0.66 3.37
N ASP A 12 -8.67 0.43 3.91
CA ASP A 12 -8.83 -0.35 5.15
C ASP A 12 -8.40 -1.80 4.95
N GLU A 13 -8.71 -2.39 3.80
CA GLU A 13 -8.28 -3.75 3.48
C GLU A 13 -6.75 -3.82 3.37
N ILE A 14 -6.14 -2.86 2.69
CA ILE A 14 -4.68 -2.78 2.58
C ILE A 14 -4.04 -2.66 3.96
N ARG A 15 -4.56 -1.76 4.79
CA ARG A 15 -4.06 -1.57 6.15
C ARG A 15 -4.16 -2.85 6.97
N THR A 16 -5.28 -3.53 6.88
CA THR A 16 -5.50 -4.78 7.62
C THR A 16 -4.49 -5.85 7.22
N VAL A 17 -4.27 -6.02 5.91
CA VAL A 17 -3.32 -7.01 5.39
C VAL A 17 -1.90 -6.65 5.82
N VAL A 18 -1.48 -5.39 5.65
CA VAL A 18 -0.14 -4.96 6.00
C VAL A 18 0.12 -5.14 7.49
N ASN A 19 -0.83 -4.76 8.33
CA ASN A 19 -0.67 -4.92 9.78
C ASN A 19 -0.63 -6.40 10.19
N ALA A 20 -1.36 -7.26 9.50
CA ALA A 20 -1.34 -8.69 9.78
C ALA A 20 -0.03 -9.35 9.37
N VAL A 21 0.58 -8.90 8.28
CA VAL A 21 1.81 -9.49 7.72
C VAL A 21 3.06 -8.89 8.35
N LEU A 22 3.10 -7.57 8.48
CA LEU A 22 4.30 -6.82 8.88
C LEU A 22 4.21 -6.16 10.25
N GLY A 23 3.01 -6.06 10.82
CA GLY A 23 2.79 -5.30 12.03
C GLY A 23 2.66 -3.80 11.77
N GLU A 24 2.81 -2.98 12.79
CA GLU A 24 2.63 -1.54 12.70
C GLU A 24 3.84 -0.87 12.05
N CYS A 25 3.85 -0.84 10.72
CA CYS A 25 4.93 -0.21 9.97
C CYS A 25 4.45 0.74 8.87
N ILE A 26 3.16 1.08 8.87
CA ILE A 26 2.63 2.02 7.88
C ILE A 26 3.00 3.45 8.29
N TRP A 27 3.76 4.14 7.42
CA TRP A 27 4.08 5.54 7.58
C TRP A 27 2.96 6.41 7.04
N ASN A 28 2.49 6.10 5.83
CA ASN A 28 1.43 6.85 5.17
C ASN A 28 0.62 5.93 4.27
N LEU A 29 -0.69 6.12 4.28
CA LEU A 29 -1.60 5.40 3.39
C LEU A 29 -2.69 6.38 2.99
N ALA A 30 -2.67 6.84 1.75
CA ALA A 30 -3.58 7.88 1.26
C ALA A 30 -3.85 7.75 -0.22
N TYR A 31 -5.00 8.26 -0.66
CA TYR A 31 -5.35 8.34 -2.07
C TYR A 31 -4.74 9.59 -2.69
N ASP A 32 -4.06 9.41 -3.81
CA ASP A 32 -3.47 10.50 -4.58
C ASP A 32 -4.32 10.73 -5.84
N GLU A 33 -5.06 11.83 -5.87
CA GLU A 33 -5.94 12.16 -6.99
C GLU A 33 -5.17 12.39 -8.29
N SER A 34 -3.98 12.97 -8.20
CA SER A 34 -3.17 13.27 -9.39
C SER A 34 -2.71 12.00 -10.11
N ARG A 35 -2.58 10.90 -9.39
CA ARG A 35 -2.19 9.60 -9.95
C ARG A 35 -3.35 8.64 -10.12
N SER A 36 -4.52 8.98 -9.59
CA SER A 36 -5.67 8.08 -9.46
C SER A 36 -5.26 6.76 -8.79
N ALA A 37 -4.52 6.87 -7.70
CA ALA A 37 -3.92 5.72 -7.04
C ALA A 37 -3.86 5.90 -5.53
N ILE A 38 -3.86 4.78 -4.82
CA ILE A 38 -3.59 4.77 -3.38
C ILE A 38 -2.08 4.59 -3.20
N VAL A 39 -1.47 5.43 -2.39
CA VAL A 39 -0.04 5.37 -2.09
C VAL A 39 0.15 4.84 -0.67
N LEU A 40 0.95 3.79 -0.55
CA LEU A 40 1.31 3.18 0.73
C LEU A 40 2.80 3.38 0.95
N GLU A 41 3.18 4.04 2.05
CA GLU A 41 4.56 4.20 2.45
C GLU A 41 4.77 3.51 3.79
N LEU A 42 5.81 2.70 3.87
CA LEU A 42 6.17 1.97 5.09
C LEU A 42 7.35 2.63 5.78
N THR A 43 7.50 2.36 7.08
CA THR A 43 8.65 2.84 7.85
C THR A 43 9.87 1.92 7.75
N VAL A 44 9.71 0.78 7.06
CA VAL A 44 10.74 -0.25 6.94
C VAL A 44 11.05 -0.51 5.47
N SER A 45 12.29 -0.92 5.20
CA SER A 45 12.69 -1.38 3.87
C SER A 45 12.51 -2.89 3.81
N LEU A 46 11.79 -3.37 2.79
CA LEU A 46 11.52 -4.79 2.62
C LEU A 46 12.46 -5.40 1.59
N GLU A 47 12.82 -6.67 1.82
CA GLU A 47 13.54 -7.48 0.83
C GLU A 47 12.56 -7.97 -0.24
N GLU A 48 13.08 -8.41 -1.39
CA GLU A 48 12.26 -8.90 -2.51
C GLU A 48 11.27 -9.99 -2.09
N ASP A 49 11.71 -10.94 -1.28
CA ASP A 49 10.86 -12.04 -0.83
C ASP A 49 9.69 -11.51 -0.01
N ALA A 50 9.95 -10.56 0.88
CA ALA A 50 8.91 -9.94 1.71
C ALA A 50 7.94 -9.12 0.86
N ILE A 51 8.44 -8.41 -0.13
CA ILE A 51 7.62 -7.63 -1.07
C ILE A 51 6.70 -8.57 -1.84
N SER A 52 7.24 -9.67 -2.36
CA SER A 52 6.47 -10.66 -3.11
C SER A 52 5.38 -11.30 -2.26
N ASP A 53 5.72 -11.70 -1.04
CA ASP A 53 4.75 -12.30 -0.10
C ASP A 53 3.62 -11.33 0.24
N LEU A 54 3.96 -10.08 0.48
CA LEU A 54 2.97 -9.06 0.79
C LEU A 54 2.03 -8.81 -0.40
N CYS A 55 2.60 -8.67 -1.60
CA CYS A 55 1.83 -8.43 -2.81
C CYS A 55 0.84 -9.56 -3.10
N CYS A 56 1.20 -10.81 -2.79
CA CYS A 56 0.31 -11.95 -2.96
C CYS A 56 -0.90 -11.90 -2.04
N GLN A 57 -0.81 -11.23 -0.91
CA GLN A 57 -1.87 -11.16 0.09
C GLN A 57 -2.73 -9.90 -0.02
N LEU A 58 -2.29 -8.91 -0.77
CA LEU A 58 -3.01 -7.66 -0.92
C LEU A 58 -4.28 -7.84 -1.77
N PRO A 59 -5.35 -7.06 -1.48
CA PRO A 59 -6.64 -7.21 -2.17
C PRO A 59 -6.60 -6.78 -3.63
N ILE A 60 -5.67 -5.91 -3.99
CA ILE A 60 -5.50 -5.44 -5.37
C ILE A 60 -4.02 -5.44 -5.73
N PRO A 61 -3.69 -5.49 -7.04
CA PRO A 61 -2.29 -5.46 -7.47
C PRO A 61 -1.59 -4.20 -7.00
N ALA A 62 -0.37 -4.37 -6.50
CA ALA A 62 0.46 -3.27 -6.03
C ALA A 62 1.67 -3.11 -6.95
N ASP A 63 1.98 -1.87 -7.31
CA ASP A 63 3.22 -1.54 -8.02
C ASP A 63 4.26 -1.10 -6.99
N TYR A 64 5.38 -1.80 -6.97
CA TYR A 64 6.49 -1.43 -6.11
C TYR A 64 7.20 -0.21 -6.69
N ASP A 65 7.17 0.90 -5.95
CA ASP A 65 7.70 2.19 -6.42
C ASP A 65 9.06 2.52 -5.78
N GLY A 66 9.73 1.52 -5.24
CA GLY A 66 11.06 1.69 -4.67
C GLY A 66 11.02 2.16 -3.23
N VAL A 67 11.95 3.05 -2.88
CA VAL A 67 12.06 3.57 -1.52
C VAL A 67 11.39 4.93 -1.46
N GLY A 68 10.43 5.07 -0.55
CA GLY A 68 9.80 6.35 -0.24
C GLY A 68 10.64 7.17 0.74
N SER A 69 10.01 8.15 1.40
CA SER A 69 10.70 9.02 2.35
C SER A 69 11.27 8.28 3.57
N ARG A 70 10.64 7.19 3.97
CA ARG A 70 10.96 6.46 5.19
C ARG A 70 11.35 5.01 4.95
N GLY A 71 10.91 4.41 3.85
CA GLY A 71 11.15 3.01 3.56
C GLY A 71 10.46 2.61 2.27
N THR A 72 9.93 1.39 2.22
CA THR A 72 9.31 0.83 1.03
C THR A 72 8.04 1.59 0.65
N LYS A 73 7.84 1.82 -0.64
CA LYS A 73 6.68 2.51 -1.17
C LYS A 73 5.98 1.67 -2.23
N PHE A 74 4.66 1.59 -2.12
CA PHE A 74 3.81 0.91 -3.10
C PHE A 74 2.76 1.86 -3.64
N VAL A 75 2.35 1.64 -4.88
CA VAL A 75 1.27 2.39 -5.53
C VAL A 75 0.23 1.42 -6.05
N PHE A 76 -1.04 1.67 -5.72
CA PHE A 76 -2.17 0.85 -6.13
C PHE A 76 -3.02 1.64 -7.11
N TYR A 77 -2.87 1.40 -8.40
CA TYR A 77 -3.65 2.09 -9.43
C TYR A 77 -5.08 1.54 -9.47
N LEU A 78 -6.04 2.46 -9.44
CA LEU A 78 -7.46 2.12 -9.41
C LEU A 78 -8.11 2.25 -10.79
#